data_e9ce2b0617b04a86334d0d557bb6e872
#
_entry.id   e9ce2b0617b04a86334d0d557bb6e872
#
_cell.length_a   1.000
_cell.length_b   1.000
_cell.length_c   1.000
_cell.angle_alpha   90.00
_cell.angle_beta   90.00
_cell.angle_gamma   90.00
#
_symmetry.space_group_name_H-M   'P 1'
#
loop_
_entity.id
_entity.type
_entity.pdbx_description
1 polymer ?
#
loop_
_entity_poly.entity_id
_entity_poly.type
_entity_poly.pdbx_seq_one_letter_code
_entity_poly.pdbx_strand_id
1 'polypeptide(L)'
;MLEYVLLIGDVNAVGYTIPTFTISSINEQELDVTDYKYTFSPESGEAFSPDFFIGRWSIRSQEDLRKIKFRSIQYTKMDFINDASYLNNALLVA
;
A
#
# COMPACT_ATOMS: atom_id res chain seq x y z
N MET A 1 10.64 4.69 17.75
CA MET A 1 9.26 4.21 17.50
C MET A 1 9.06 4.04 16.00
N LEU A 2 8.44 2.95 15.57
CA LEU A 2 8.14 2.69 14.16
C LEU A 2 6.90 3.50 13.76
N GLU A 3 7.02 4.37 12.76
CA GLU A 3 5.89 5.20 12.28
C GLU A 3 5.37 4.76 10.92
N TYR A 4 6.26 4.28 10.06
CA TYR A 4 5.94 3.93 8.68
C TYR A 4 6.53 2.58 8.30
N VAL A 5 5.76 1.78 7.59
CA VAL A 5 6.20 0.50 7.03
C VAL A 5 5.82 0.46 5.55
N LEU A 6 6.75 0.08 4.72
CA LEU A 6 6.52 -0.20 3.31
C LEU A 6 6.75 -1.68 3.04
N LEU A 7 5.70 -2.38 2.63
CA LEU A 7 5.77 -3.75 2.14
C LEU A 7 6.12 -3.74 0.65
N ILE A 8 7.21 -4.41 0.29
CA ILE A 8 7.64 -4.51 -1.11
C ILE A 8 7.43 -5.94 -1.59
N GLY A 9 6.32 -6.18 -2.27
CA GLY A 9 5.88 -7.48 -2.74
C GLY A 9 4.39 -7.51 -3.04
N ASP A 10 3.98 -8.50 -3.81
CA ASP A 10 2.56 -8.73 -4.13
C ASP A 10 1.99 -9.87 -3.26
N VAL A 11 0.68 -10.00 -3.24
CA VAL A 11 0.00 -11.01 -2.42
C VAL A 11 0.18 -12.44 -2.94
N ASN A 12 0.49 -12.61 -4.21
CA ASN A 12 0.58 -13.91 -4.87
C ASN A 12 1.66 -14.02 -5.96
N ALA A 13 2.69 -13.20 -5.91
CA ALA A 13 3.77 -13.23 -6.91
C ALA A 13 4.87 -14.23 -6.52
N VAL A 14 5.25 -15.11 -7.43
CA VAL A 14 6.32 -16.09 -7.21
C VAL A 14 7.65 -15.38 -6.94
N GLY A 15 8.28 -15.67 -5.79
CA GLY A 15 9.55 -15.06 -5.38
C GLY A 15 9.44 -13.65 -4.80
N TYR A 16 8.27 -13.02 -4.84
CA TYR A 16 8.02 -11.66 -4.35
C TYR A 16 6.76 -11.59 -3.49
N THR A 17 6.36 -12.68 -2.91
CA THR A 17 5.11 -12.76 -2.13
C THR A 17 5.31 -12.21 -0.72
N ILE A 18 4.50 -11.22 -0.37
CA ILE A 18 4.24 -10.82 1.01
C ILE A 18 2.74 -11.03 1.23
N PRO A 19 2.35 -12.01 2.06
CA PRO A 19 0.93 -12.32 2.27
C PRO A 19 0.15 -11.14 2.80
N THR A 20 -1.14 -11.15 2.57
CA THR A 20 -2.11 -10.19 3.10
C THR A 20 -3.17 -10.91 3.91
N PHE A 21 -4.01 -10.15 4.58
CA PHE A 21 -5.18 -10.68 5.26
C PHE A 21 -6.41 -10.54 4.38
N THR A 22 -7.38 -11.41 4.57
CA THR A 22 -8.67 -11.33 3.89
C THR A 22 -9.78 -10.98 4.86
N ILE A 23 -10.72 -10.18 4.41
CA ILE A 23 -11.95 -9.84 5.12
C ILE A 23 -13.15 -10.18 4.24
N SER A 24 -14.29 -10.47 4.86
CA SER A 24 -15.53 -10.69 4.10
C SER A 24 -15.99 -9.39 3.47
N SER A 25 -16.22 -9.43 2.16
CA SER A 25 -16.84 -8.34 1.43
C SER A 25 -18.35 -8.26 1.71
N ILE A 26 -18.96 -7.13 1.38
CA ILE A 26 -20.42 -6.96 1.37
C ILE A 26 -21.08 -7.97 0.41
N ASN A 27 -20.35 -8.32 -0.65
CA ASN A 27 -20.74 -9.42 -1.54
C ASN A 27 -20.11 -10.72 -1.02
N GLU A 28 -20.94 -11.63 -0.48
CA GLU A 28 -20.50 -12.88 0.17
C GLU A 28 -19.66 -13.81 -0.73
N GLN A 29 -19.59 -13.55 -2.02
CA GLN A 29 -18.81 -14.33 -2.98
C GLN A 29 -17.38 -13.84 -3.18
N GLU A 30 -17.03 -12.69 -2.63
CA GLU A 30 -15.69 -12.09 -2.79
C GLU A 30 -15.05 -11.85 -1.43
N LEU A 31 -13.74 -12.05 -1.38
CA LEU A 31 -12.92 -11.73 -0.21
C LEU A 31 -12.07 -10.51 -0.55
N ASP A 32 -12.24 -9.45 0.22
CA ASP A 32 -11.38 -8.29 0.13
C ASP A 32 -10.07 -8.54 0.83
N VAL A 33 -8.99 -8.02 0.26
CA VAL A 33 -7.65 -8.10 0.82
C VAL A 33 -7.30 -6.82 1.57
N THR A 34 -6.59 -6.96 2.67
CA THR A 34 -6.16 -5.81 3.48
C THR A 34 -4.86 -6.05 4.20
N ASP A 35 -4.02 -5.03 4.24
CA ASP A 35 -2.80 -5.01 5.04
C ASP A 35 -3.00 -4.39 6.42
N TYR A 36 -4.20 -3.93 6.73
CA TYR A 36 -4.53 -3.22 7.96
C TYR A 36 -4.16 -4.00 9.22
N LYS A 37 -4.31 -5.33 9.22
CA LYS A 37 -3.97 -6.17 10.37
C LYS A 37 -2.48 -6.20 10.71
N TYR A 38 -1.60 -5.84 9.78
CA TYR A 38 -0.18 -5.69 10.08
C TYR A 38 0.11 -4.49 11.01
N THR A 39 -0.79 -3.53 11.06
CA THR A 39 -0.58 -2.29 11.82
C THR A 39 -0.88 -2.40 13.31
N PHE A 40 -1.43 -3.53 13.77
CA PHE A 40 -1.75 -3.74 15.17
C PHE A 40 -0.61 -4.44 15.90
N SER A 41 -0.22 -3.87 17.04
CA SER A 41 0.61 -4.55 18.02
C SER A 41 -0.26 -5.43 18.92
N PRO A 42 0.20 -6.64 19.29
CA PRO A 42 -0.50 -7.48 20.29
C PRO A 42 -0.68 -6.79 21.65
N GLU A 43 0.13 -5.77 21.92
CA GLU A 43 0.15 -5.05 23.20
C GLU A 43 -0.85 -3.88 23.24
N SER A 44 -1.35 -3.40 22.09
CA SER A 44 -2.17 -2.19 22.04
C SER A 44 -3.60 -2.36 22.59
N GLY A 45 -4.09 -3.58 22.68
CA GLY A 45 -5.41 -3.89 23.25
C GLY A 45 -6.61 -3.24 22.52
N GLU A 46 -6.37 -2.34 21.58
CA GLU A 46 -7.38 -1.62 20.81
C GLU A 46 -7.35 -2.07 19.34
N ALA A 47 -8.38 -2.81 18.94
CA ALA A 47 -8.49 -3.39 17.61
C ALA A 47 -8.76 -2.38 16.47
N PHE A 48 -8.91 -1.09 16.78
CA PHE A 48 -9.32 -0.09 15.80
C PHE A 48 -8.32 1.06 15.59
N SER A 49 -7.26 1.10 16.37
CA SER A 49 -6.22 2.14 16.22
C SER A 49 -4.92 1.53 15.73
N PRO A 50 -4.48 1.85 14.52
CA PRO A 50 -3.20 1.35 14.01
C PRO A 50 -2.02 2.00 14.74
N ASP A 51 -0.98 1.23 15.03
CA ASP A 51 0.23 1.72 15.70
C ASP A 51 1.19 2.45 14.74
N PHE A 52 1.05 2.21 13.43
CA PHE A 52 1.89 2.83 12.40
C PHE A 52 1.16 2.88 11.04
N PHE A 53 1.68 3.70 10.15
CA PHE A 53 1.21 3.78 8.78
C PHE A 53 1.83 2.66 7.93
N ILE A 54 1.04 2.06 7.05
CA ILE A 54 1.49 1.00 6.17
C ILE A 54 1.12 1.31 4.72
N GLY A 55 2.03 0.97 3.83
CA GLY A 55 1.81 1.00 2.40
C GLY A 55 2.39 -0.25 1.74
N ARG A 56 1.96 -0.53 0.53
CA ARG A 56 2.46 -1.66 -0.26
C ARG A 56 2.83 -1.21 -1.66
N TRP A 57 4.02 -1.61 -2.09
CA TRP A 57 4.41 -1.64 -3.50
C TRP A 57 4.20 -3.04 -4.02
N SER A 58 3.13 -3.26 -4.77
CA SER A 58 2.84 -4.55 -5.41
C SER A 58 3.77 -4.75 -6.59
N ILE A 59 4.73 -5.66 -6.44
CA ILE A 59 5.70 -5.99 -7.47
C ILE A 59 5.69 -7.49 -7.77
N ARG A 60 5.95 -7.84 -9.01
CA ARG A 60 6.12 -9.23 -9.47
C ARG A 60 7.48 -9.48 -10.10
N SER A 61 8.28 -8.43 -10.25
CA SER A 61 9.60 -8.48 -10.85
C SER A 61 10.49 -7.35 -10.33
N GLN A 62 11.78 -7.45 -10.58
CA GLN A 62 12.71 -6.34 -10.32
C GLN A 62 12.43 -5.12 -11.21
N GLU A 63 11.91 -5.35 -12.40
CA GLU A 63 11.52 -4.28 -13.32
C GLU A 63 10.36 -3.45 -12.74
N ASP A 64 9.36 -4.10 -12.14
CA ASP A 64 8.27 -3.43 -11.46
C ASP A 64 8.80 -2.56 -10.31
N LEU A 65 9.73 -3.10 -9.52
CA LEU A 65 10.36 -2.35 -8.44
C LEU A 65 11.08 -1.10 -8.95
N ARG A 66 11.83 -1.21 -10.04
CA ARG A 66 12.52 -0.06 -10.64
C ARG A 66 11.54 1.01 -11.08
N LYS A 67 10.44 0.62 -11.74
CA LYS A 67 9.39 1.54 -12.21
C LYS A 67 8.70 2.26 -11.06
N ILE A 68 8.27 1.52 -10.04
CA ILE A 68 7.58 2.11 -8.88
C ILE A 68 8.52 3.04 -8.12
N LYS A 69 9.75 2.60 -7.87
CA LYS A 69 10.76 3.42 -7.20
C LYS A 69 11.02 4.72 -7.96
N PHE A 70 11.24 4.64 -9.26
CA PHE A 70 11.49 5.82 -10.10
C PHE A 70 10.31 6.80 -10.03
N ARG A 71 9.08 6.32 -10.25
CA ARG A 71 7.89 7.15 -10.21
C ARG A 71 7.69 7.82 -8.84
N SER A 72 7.87 7.07 -7.77
CA SER A 72 7.69 7.57 -6.40
C SER A 72 8.71 8.67 -6.07
N ILE A 73 9.98 8.47 -6.44
CA ILE A 73 11.02 9.48 -6.25
C ILE A 73 10.76 10.73 -7.10
N GLN A 74 10.42 10.57 -8.37
CA GLN A 74 10.11 11.68 -9.26
C GLN A 74 8.90 12.49 -8.77
N TYR A 75 7.86 11.81 -8.32
CA TYR A 75 6.68 12.45 -7.75
C TYR A 75 7.02 13.27 -6.50
N THR A 76 7.83 12.70 -5.60
CA THR A 76 8.25 13.39 -4.37
C THR A 76 9.11 14.64 -4.66
N LYS A 77 9.97 14.55 -5.66
CA LYS A 77 10.82 15.68 -6.07
C LYS A 77 10.07 16.75 -6.84
N MET A 78 8.98 16.39 -7.49
CA MET A 78 8.19 17.28 -8.33
C MET A 78 8.95 17.94 -9.50
N ASP A 79 10.07 17.40 -9.91
CA ASP A 79 10.95 17.96 -10.94
C ASP A 79 10.32 18.01 -12.34
N PHE A 80 9.26 17.22 -12.58
CA PHE A 80 8.60 17.06 -13.87
C PHE A 80 7.32 17.89 -14.00
N ILE A 81 6.95 18.64 -12.96
CA ILE A 81 5.67 19.34 -12.92
C ILE A 81 5.83 20.75 -13.51
N ASN A 82 5.32 20.94 -14.73
CA ASN A 82 5.14 22.26 -15.34
C ASN A 82 3.79 22.89 -14.95
N ASP A 83 2.78 22.07 -14.67
CA ASP A 83 1.47 22.47 -14.22
C ASP A 83 1.02 21.60 -13.05
N ALA A 84 0.85 22.20 -11.88
CA ALA A 84 0.47 21.53 -10.65
C ALA A 84 -1.06 21.55 -10.39
N SER A 85 -1.86 22.04 -11.33
CA SER A 85 -3.32 22.19 -11.15
C SER A 85 -4.02 20.85 -10.86
N TYR A 86 -3.51 19.74 -11.38
CA TYR A 86 -4.07 18.41 -11.14
C TYR A 86 -3.95 17.95 -9.67
N LEU A 87 -3.04 18.53 -8.88
CA LEU A 87 -2.90 18.21 -7.46
C LEU A 87 -4.12 18.65 -6.62
N ASN A 88 -4.96 19.52 -7.18
CA ASN A 88 -6.21 19.94 -6.56
C ASN A 88 -7.38 19.00 -6.85
N ASN A 89 -7.16 17.99 -7.69
CA ASN A 89 -8.20 17.08 -8.14
C ASN A 89 -8.03 15.70 -7.45
N ALA A 90 -9.16 15.07 -7.14
CA ALA A 90 -9.21 13.70 -6.65
C ALA A 90 -10.23 12.90 -7.47
N LEU A 91 -9.86 11.66 -7.81
CA LEU A 91 -10.76 10.70 -8.43
C LEU A 91 -11.06 9.60 -7.42
N LEU A 92 -12.33 9.44 -7.12
CA LEU A 92 -12.83 8.35 -6.27
C LEU A 92 -13.52 7.32 -7.16
N VAL A 93 -13.11 6.07 -7.01
CA VAL A 93 -13.70 4.93 -7.73
C VAL A 93 -14.21 3.94 -6.69
N ALA A 94 -15.48 3.55 -6.84
CA ALA A 94 -16.14 2.55 -5.98
C ALA A 94 -16.62 1.35 -6.81
#